data_de0ce8bb51d0f4a7b715b4dcc9fced25
#
_entry.id   de0ce8bb51d0f4a7b715b4dcc9fced25
#
_cell.length_a   1.000
_cell.length_b   1.000
_cell.length_c   1.000
_cell.angle_alpha   90.00
_cell.angle_beta   90.00
_cell.angle_gamma   90.00
#
_symmetry.space_group_name_H-M   'P 1'
#
loop_
_entity.id
_entity.type
_entity.pdbx_description
1 polymer ?
#
loop_
_entity_poly.entity_id
_entity_poly.type
_entity_poly.pdbx_seq_one_letter_code
_entity_poly.pdbx_strand_id
1 'polypeptide(L)'
;MTRADRLDEPVGELVRRLRKERGFTQAVLAAKAGCSRSLIQQIENGSRLPQLSLREKLSLALGTALPANGHPGAVRSIDHRRDQLRMRFNVLLGEDAAAVERALRLVERLIDAARTDDAQPLREIALRQLDRAEDVLAQVPSRTATVWEWSTVRDMGTVVEHATRSVRMIHTASLNSISGDAGDDYHDALLRIAARTGPDRVDLRRVYVVDRISDIWPYEDKLWRLTRAGVENVVVKRDHAATATGLLLVDRRFVVVGEYDSEPETRVASRISGLPHDVVFAERRFQQLYRLKGTRSAFVVNPLLADPPLDRYEDLDDADCRTHFRTALQDAWNRLA
;
A
#
# COMPACT_ATOMS: atom_id res chain seq x y z
N MET A 1 -2.23 -18.55 -26.90
CA MET A 1 -0.98 -17.93 -27.40
C MET A 1 -0.10 -17.68 -26.20
N THR A 2 0.98 -18.42 -26.05
CA THR A 2 1.92 -18.30 -24.93
C THR A 2 2.81 -17.06 -25.07
N ARG A 3 3.43 -16.59 -23.99
CA ARG A 3 4.32 -15.43 -23.96
C ARG A 3 5.52 -15.54 -24.93
N ALA A 4 5.88 -16.77 -25.31
CA ALA A 4 6.94 -17.08 -26.27
C ALA A 4 6.54 -16.74 -27.74
N ASP A 5 5.26 -16.91 -28.11
CA ASP A 5 4.77 -16.64 -29.46
C ASP A 5 4.74 -15.13 -29.83
N ARG A 6 4.94 -14.24 -28.86
CA ARG A 6 4.93 -12.78 -29.07
C ARG A 6 6.29 -12.19 -29.49
N LEU A 7 7.36 -12.97 -29.44
CA LEU A 7 8.71 -12.49 -29.69
C LEU A 7 9.10 -12.48 -31.18
N ASP A 8 8.30 -13.14 -32.04
CA ASP A 8 8.58 -13.28 -33.48
C ASP A 8 7.56 -12.53 -34.37
N GLU A 9 6.69 -11.70 -33.79
CA GLU A 9 5.68 -10.94 -34.53
C GLU A 9 6.38 -9.87 -35.41
N PRO A 10 6.13 -9.82 -36.74
CA PRO A 10 6.67 -8.79 -37.61
C PRO A 10 6.27 -7.38 -37.18
N VAL A 11 7.19 -6.41 -37.29
CA VAL A 11 6.96 -5.02 -36.84
C VAL A 11 5.67 -4.43 -37.39
N GLY A 12 5.34 -4.72 -38.65
CA GLY A 12 4.10 -4.21 -39.27
C GLY A 12 2.84 -4.76 -38.63
N GLU A 13 2.81 -6.06 -38.30
CA GLU A 13 1.70 -6.69 -37.60
C GLU A 13 1.56 -6.18 -36.17
N LEU A 14 2.68 -6.03 -35.48
CA LEU A 14 2.75 -5.44 -34.14
C LEU A 14 2.17 -4.02 -34.13
N VAL A 15 2.60 -3.15 -35.05
CA VAL A 15 2.06 -1.78 -35.19
C VAL A 15 0.55 -1.82 -35.42
N ARG A 16 0.08 -2.68 -36.34
CA ARG A 16 -1.37 -2.83 -36.65
C ARG A 16 -2.15 -3.27 -35.42
N ARG A 17 -1.66 -4.25 -34.66
CA ARG A 17 -2.30 -4.77 -33.46
C ARG A 17 -2.38 -3.71 -32.39
N LEU A 18 -1.25 -3.08 -32.01
CA LEU A 18 -1.18 -2.04 -30.99
C LEU A 18 -2.06 -0.82 -31.32
N ARG A 19 -2.08 -0.42 -32.61
CA ARG A 19 -2.96 0.63 -33.07
C ARG A 19 -4.44 0.30 -32.82
N LYS A 20 -4.85 -0.93 -33.16
CA LYS A 20 -6.24 -1.40 -32.97
C LYS A 20 -6.60 -1.50 -31.47
N GLU A 21 -5.71 -2.01 -30.65
CA GLU A 21 -5.88 -2.10 -29.20
C GLU A 21 -6.12 -0.72 -28.56
N ARG A 22 -5.49 0.32 -29.12
CA ARG A 22 -5.68 1.72 -28.69
C ARG A 22 -6.85 2.44 -29.37
N GLY A 23 -7.60 1.78 -30.21
CA GLY A 23 -8.72 2.37 -30.93
C GLY A 23 -8.32 3.42 -31.99
N PHE A 24 -7.05 3.46 -32.41
CA PHE A 24 -6.59 4.45 -33.36
C PHE A 24 -6.89 4.01 -34.80
N THR A 25 -7.32 4.97 -35.66
CA THR A 25 -7.28 4.79 -37.11
C THR A 25 -5.84 4.99 -37.62
N GLN A 26 -5.53 4.52 -38.81
CA GLN A 26 -4.23 4.78 -39.47
C GLN A 26 -3.92 6.28 -39.58
N ALA A 27 -4.97 7.10 -39.84
CA ALA A 27 -4.84 8.56 -39.93
C ALA A 27 -4.47 9.17 -38.54
N VAL A 28 -5.10 8.72 -37.48
CA VAL A 28 -4.80 9.18 -36.11
C VAL A 28 -3.37 8.80 -35.70
N LEU A 29 -2.96 7.56 -35.99
CA LEU A 29 -1.59 7.14 -35.70
C LEU A 29 -0.55 7.93 -36.49
N ALA A 30 -0.84 8.18 -37.79
CA ALA A 30 0.01 8.98 -38.67
C ALA A 30 0.20 10.40 -38.14
N ALA A 31 -0.90 11.05 -37.70
CA ALA A 31 -0.85 12.39 -37.09
C ALA A 31 -0.01 12.41 -35.83
N LYS A 32 -0.20 11.43 -34.94
CA LYS A 32 0.58 11.31 -33.69
C LYS A 32 2.08 11.05 -33.92
N ALA A 33 2.41 10.27 -34.96
CA ALA A 33 3.79 9.96 -35.32
C ALA A 33 4.44 11.02 -36.28
N GLY A 34 3.68 12.03 -36.68
CA GLY A 34 4.16 13.07 -37.60
C GLY A 34 4.57 12.53 -38.97
N CYS A 35 3.74 11.62 -39.53
CA CYS A 35 3.99 11.01 -40.86
C CYS A 35 2.69 10.89 -41.67
N SER A 36 2.79 10.41 -42.94
CA SER A 36 1.62 10.20 -43.78
C SER A 36 0.86 8.91 -43.45
N ARG A 37 -0.47 8.89 -43.65
CA ARG A 37 -1.29 7.69 -43.55
C ARG A 37 -0.79 6.57 -44.46
N SER A 38 -0.36 6.90 -45.67
CA SER A 38 0.16 5.95 -46.66
C SER A 38 1.41 5.23 -46.11
N LEU A 39 2.28 5.96 -45.37
CA LEU A 39 3.47 5.39 -44.75
C LEU A 39 3.10 4.40 -43.62
N ILE A 40 2.11 4.72 -42.79
CA ILE A 40 1.56 3.78 -41.80
C ILE A 40 1.02 2.51 -42.48
N GLN A 41 0.28 2.66 -43.55
CA GLN A 41 -0.26 1.52 -44.33
C GLN A 41 0.88 0.62 -44.87
N GLN A 42 1.94 1.23 -45.45
CA GLN A 42 3.11 0.49 -45.94
C GLN A 42 3.83 -0.27 -44.84
N ILE A 43 3.97 0.34 -43.66
CA ILE A 43 4.59 -0.30 -42.47
C ILE A 43 3.73 -1.47 -41.99
N GLU A 44 2.41 -1.28 -41.84
CA GLU A 44 1.49 -2.33 -41.39
C GLU A 44 1.37 -3.51 -42.35
N ASN A 45 1.60 -3.29 -43.65
CA ASN A 45 1.63 -4.34 -44.67
C ASN A 45 3.02 -4.99 -44.85
N GLY A 46 4.04 -4.54 -44.09
CA GLY A 46 5.39 -5.05 -44.18
C GLY A 46 6.18 -4.64 -45.40
N SER A 47 5.59 -3.79 -46.30
CA SER A 47 6.27 -3.30 -47.52
C SER A 47 7.34 -2.26 -47.24
N ARG A 48 7.37 -1.68 -46.03
CA ARG A 48 8.37 -0.72 -45.60
C ARG A 48 8.65 -0.83 -44.12
N LEU A 49 9.92 -0.80 -43.71
CA LEU A 49 10.33 -0.72 -42.34
C LEU A 49 10.43 0.75 -41.89
N PRO A 50 9.97 1.10 -40.66
CA PRO A 50 10.12 2.45 -40.16
C PRO A 50 11.59 2.77 -39.89
N GLN A 51 12.08 3.93 -40.35
CA GLN A 51 13.38 4.46 -39.97
C GLN A 51 13.44 4.76 -38.48
N LEU A 52 14.63 4.86 -37.89
CA LEU A 52 14.83 4.99 -36.44
C LEU A 52 13.99 6.11 -35.83
N SER A 53 14.03 7.31 -36.40
CA SER A 53 13.28 8.47 -35.90
C SER A 53 11.74 8.30 -35.96
N LEU A 54 11.24 7.63 -37.00
CA LEU A 54 9.81 7.33 -37.12
C LEU A 54 9.39 6.19 -36.17
N ARG A 55 10.27 5.20 -35.98
CA ARG A 55 10.04 4.10 -35.04
C ARG A 55 9.93 4.60 -33.60
N GLU A 56 10.77 5.57 -33.20
CA GLU A 56 10.68 6.24 -31.90
C GLU A 56 9.33 6.95 -31.72
N LYS A 57 8.90 7.72 -32.72
CA LYS A 57 7.62 8.42 -32.69
C LYS A 57 6.44 7.45 -32.65
N LEU A 58 6.50 6.35 -33.39
CA LEU A 58 5.49 5.29 -33.35
C LEU A 58 5.48 4.59 -31.98
N SER A 59 6.63 4.31 -31.40
CA SER A 59 6.75 3.73 -30.05
C SER A 59 6.12 4.63 -29.00
N LEU A 60 6.37 5.93 -29.05
CA LEU A 60 5.72 6.93 -28.17
C LEU A 60 4.21 6.96 -28.37
N ALA A 61 3.76 7.05 -29.63
CA ALA A 61 2.32 7.11 -29.93
C ALA A 61 1.56 5.85 -29.52
N LEU A 62 2.23 4.69 -29.58
CA LEU A 62 1.68 3.38 -29.22
C LEU A 62 1.99 2.97 -27.77
N GLY A 63 2.78 3.75 -27.01
CA GLY A 63 3.18 3.44 -25.63
C GLY A 63 3.88 2.09 -25.49
N THR A 64 4.57 1.62 -26.54
CA THR A 64 5.26 0.33 -26.57
C THR A 64 6.45 0.40 -27.50
N ALA A 65 7.62 -0.03 -27.01
CA ALA A 65 8.85 -0.04 -27.81
C ALA A 65 8.73 -1.01 -28.99
N LEU A 66 8.90 -0.50 -30.21
CA LEU A 66 8.91 -1.32 -31.42
C LEU A 66 10.31 -1.90 -31.67
N PRO A 67 10.43 -3.20 -32.06
CA PRO A 67 11.71 -3.85 -32.33
C PRO A 67 12.45 -3.21 -33.51
N ALA A 68 13.78 -3.28 -33.50
CA ALA A 68 14.63 -2.61 -34.48
C ALA A 68 14.59 -3.24 -35.89
N ASN A 69 14.47 -4.55 -35.99
CA ASN A 69 14.55 -5.28 -37.27
C ASN A 69 13.43 -6.32 -37.40
N GLY A 70 12.82 -6.38 -38.58
CA GLY A 70 11.69 -7.26 -38.89
C GLY A 70 12.06 -8.69 -39.31
N HIS A 71 13.23 -9.22 -38.97
CA HIS A 71 13.59 -10.59 -39.32
C HIS A 71 13.80 -11.46 -38.09
N PRO A 72 13.12 -12.60 -37.98
CA PRO A 72 13.41 -13.60 -36.96
C PRO A 72 14.76 -14.26 -37.30
N GLY A 73 15.73 -14.15 -36.41
CA GLY A 73 17.01 -14.87 -36.51
C GLY A 73 18.28 -14.04 -36.55
N ALA A 74 18.23 -12.70 -36.60
CA ALA A 74 19.42 -11.88 -36.44
C ALA A 74 19.92 -11.97 -35.00
N VAL A 75 21.16 -12.41 -34.79
CA VAL A 75 21.89 -12.34 -33.52
C VAL A 75 21.72 -10.92 -32.98
N ARG A 76 20.99 -10.80 -31.86
CA ARG A 76 20.71 -9.50 -31.24
C ARG A 76 22.02 -8.92 -30.76
N SER A 77 22.59 -7.95 -31.51
CA SER A 77 23.80 -7.25 -31.11
C SER A 77 23.56 -6.48 -29.82
N ILE A 78 24.60 -6.23 -29.05
CA ILE A 78 24.57 -5.38 -27.84
C ILE A 78 23.94 -4.02 -28.18
N ASP A 79 24.21 -3.47 -29.36
CA ASP A 79 23.63 -2.21 -29.84
C ASP A 79 22.10 -2.27 -29.99
N HIS A 80 21.56 -3.37 -30.50
CA HIS A 80 20.13 -3.56 -30.60
C HIS A 80 19.44 -3.58 -29.24
N ARG A 81 20.02 -4.27 -28.26
CA ARG A 81 19.51 -4.30 -26.89
C ARG A 81 19.56 -2.93 -26.23
N ARG A 82 20.64 -2.17 -26.48
CA ARG A 82 20.82 -0.79 -26.02
C ARG A 82 19.74 0.13 -26.61
N ASP A 83 19.46 0.04 -27.91
CA ASP A 83 18.43 0.83 -28.59
C ASP A 83 17.03 0.49 -28.07
N GLN A 84 16.72 -0.78 -27.81
CA GLN A 84 15.45 -1.20 -27.22
C GLN A 84 15.28 -0.63 -25.83
N LEU A 85 16.29 -0.71 -24.97
CA LEU A 85 16.24 -0.14 -23.62
C LEU A 85 16.03 1.37 -23.66
N ARG A 86 16.74 2.07 -24.53
CA ARG A 86 16.60 3.52 -24.72
C ARG A 86 15.19 3.92 -25.14
N MET A 87 14.59 3.18 -26.08
CA MET A 87 13.22 3.44 -26.49
C MET A 87 12.20 3.17 -25.39
N ARG A 88 12.34 2.06 -24.66
CA ARG A 88 11.48 1.77 -23.53
C ARG A 88 11.57 2.86 -22.46
N PHE A 89 12.79 3.30 -22.18
CA PHE A 89 13.04 4.37 -21.23
C PHE A 89 12.33 5.68 -21.62
N ASN A 90 12.45 6.09 -22.90
CA ASN A 90 11.80 7.30 -23.40
C ASN A 90 10.27 7.21 -23.34
N VAL A 91 9.68 6.03 -23.58
CA VAL A 91 8.22 5.82 -23.44
C VAL A 91 7.80 5.99 -21.97
N LEU A 92 8.51 5.33 -21.06
CA LEU A 92 8.20 5.40 -19.61
C LEU A 92 8.41 6.82 -19.06
N LEU A 93 9.43 7.53 -19.53
CA LEU A 93 9.68 8.93 -19.15
C LEU A 93 8.52 9.85 -19.56
N GLY A 94 7.88 9.55 -20.69
CA GLY A 94 6.69 10.30 -21.15
C GLY A 94 5.41 9.96 -20.35
N GLU A 95 5.35 8.81 -19.71
CA GLU A 95 4.20 8.39 -18.90
C GLU A 95 4.33 8.89 -17.43
N ASP A 96 5.48 8.68 -16.80
CA ASP A 96 5.75 9.11 -15.42
C ASP A 96 7.24 9.42 -15.22
N ALA A 97 7.61 10.67 -15.41
CA ALA A 97 8.99 11.12 -15.27
C ALA A 97 9.55 10.93 -13.85
N ALA A 98 8.70 11.13 -12.82
CA ALA A 98 9.15 11.01 -11.43
C ALA A 98 9.44 9.54 -11.04
N ALA A 99 8.63 8.60 -11.50
CA ALA A 99 8.87 7.18 -11.31
C ALA A 99 10.15 6.72 -12.03
N VAL A 100 10.36 7.17 -13.27
CA VAL A 100 11.55 6.84 -14.05
C VAL A 100 12.82 7.41 -13.41
N GLU A 101 12.78 8.65 -12.94
CA GLU A 101 13.93 9.27 -12.23
C GLU A 101 14.26 8.51 -10.95
N ARG A 102 13.27 8.06 -10.19
CA ARG A 102 13.46 7.23 -9.00
C ARG A 102 14.11 5.89 -9.33
N ALA A 103 13.65 5.22 -10.40
CA ALA A 103 14.20 3.97 -10.88
C ALA A 103 15.66 4.16 -11.34
N LEU A 104 15.98 5.28 -11.99
CA LEU A 104 17.34 5.60 -12.44
C LEU A 104 18.30 5.73 -11.24
N ARG A 105 17.91 6.50 -10.21
CA ARG A 105 18.70 6.60 -8.98
C ARG A 105 18.97 5.26 -8.33
N LEU A 106 18.01 4.33 -8.40
CA LEU A 106 18.14 2.98 -7.89
C LEU A 106 19.19 2.18 -8.67
N VAL A 107 19.14 2.26 -10.01
CA VAL A 107 20.12 1.63 -10.90
C VAL A 107 21.53 2.20 -10.67
N GLU A 108 21.67 3.52 -10.54
CA GLU A 108 22.96 4.17 -10.23
C GLU A 108 23.56 3.62 -8.93
N ARG A 109 22.77 3.56 -7.85
CA ARG A 109 23.20 2.99 -6.56
C ARG A 109 23.62 1.51 -6.67
N LEU A 110 22.91 0.72 -7.48
CA LEU A 110 23.26 -0.69 -7.72
C LEU A 110 24.60 -0.82 -8.46
N ILE A 111 24.86 0.05 -9.45
CA ILE A 111 26.12 0.10 -10.18
C ILE A 111 27.24 0.49 -9.24
N ASP A 112 27.04 1.48 -8.38
CA ASP A 112 28.04 1.92 -7.41
C ASP A 112 28.33 0.84 -6.37
N ALA A 113 27.31 0.17 -5.86
CA ALA A 113 27.47 -0.99 -4.99
C ALA A 113 28.22 -2.14 -5.66
N ALA A 114 28.04 -2.33 -6.98
CA ALA A 114 28.76 -3.35 -7.73
C ALA A 114 30.25 -3.06 -7.91
N ARG A 115 30.67 -1.79 -7.76
CA ARG A 115 32.09 -1.35 -7.86
C ARG A 115 32.79 -1.39 -6.50
N THR A 116 32.05 -1.62 -5.42
CA THR A 116 32.64 -1.70 -4.08
C THR A 116 33.24 -3.09 -3.87
N ASP A 117 34.54 -3.17 -3.70
CA ASP A 117 35.25 -4.41 -3.40
C ASP A 117 34.79 -4.94 -2.03
N ASP A 118 34.70 -6.27 -1.88
CA ASP A 118 34.29 -7.00 -0.68
C ASP A 118 32.84 -6.81 -0.21
N ALA A 119 31.97 -6.15 -0.99
CA ALA A 119 30.57 -5.91 -0.65
C ALA A 119 29.60 -6.95 -1.23
N GLN A 120 30.08 -8.09 -1.75
CA GLN A 120 29.25 -9.12 -2.41
C GLN A 120 28.02 -9.57 -1.59
N PRO A 121 28.14 -9.89 -0.27
CA PRO A 121 26.98 -10.31 0.51
C PRO A 121 25.93 -9.21 0.68
N LEU A 122 26.36 -7.95 0.85
CA LEU A 122 25.45 -6.80 0.97
C LEU A 122 24.73 -6.54 -0.35
N ARG A 123 25.42 -6.70 -1.48
CA ARG A 123 24.82 -6.59 -2.80
C ARG A 123 23.74 -7.64 -3.05
N GLU A 124 24.00 -8.89 -2.65
CA GLU A 124 22.99 -9.96 -2.78
C GLU A 124 21.76 -9.71 -1.92
N ILE A 125 21.94 -9.17 -0.71
CA ILE A 125 20.82 -8.75 0.14
C ILE A 125 20.03 -7.64 -0.54
N ALA A 126 20.71 -6.61 -1.08
CA ALA A 126 20.04 -5.50 -1.76
C ALA A 126 19.26 -5.96 -3.00
N LEU A 127 19.79 -6.88 -3.80
CA LEU A 127 19.10 -7.45 -4.95
C LEU A 127 17.83 -8.21 -4.52
N ARG A 128 17.91 -9.04 -3.46
CA ARG A 128 16.72 -9.73 -2.92
C ARG A 128 15.64 -8.76 -2.44
N GLN A 129 16.00 -7.60 -1.88
CA GLN A 129 15.01 -6.58 -1.50
C GLN A 129 14.35 -5.93 -2.72
N LEU A 130 15.08 -5.78 -3.84
CA LEU A 130 14.50 -5.30 -5.10
C LEU A 130 13.53 -6.32 -5.70
N ASP A 131 13.87 -7.60 -5.70
CA ASP A 131 12.97 -8.67 -6.16
C ASP A 131 11.66 -8.64 -5.37
N ARG A 132 11.72 -8.50 -4.04
CA ARG A 132 10.54 -8.34 -3.18
C ARG A 132 9.71 -7.09 -3.53
N ALA A 133 10.37 -5.97 -3.79
CA ALA A 133 9.68 -4.74 -4.18
C ALA A 133 9.00 -4.91 -5.56
N GLU A 134 9.61 -5.61 -6.50
CA GLU A 134 9.01 -5.94 -7.79
C GLU A 134 7.76 -6.82 -7.62
N ASP A 135 7.81 -7.83 -6.74
CA ASP A 135 6.67 -8.69 -6.42
C ASP A 135 5.48 -7.89 -5.85
N VAL A 136 5.75 -6.96 -4.94
CA VAL A 136 4.71 -6.07 -4.38
C VAL A 136 4.11 -5.19 -5.48
N LEU A 137 4.95 -4.57 -6.31
CA LEU A 137 4.48 -3.73 -7.42
C LEU A 137 3.66 -4.51 -8.44
N ALA A 138 4.01 -5.79 -8.69
CA ALA A 138 3.25 -6.66 -9.59
C ALA A 138 1.83 -6.97 -9.08
N GLN A 139 1.58 -6.85 -7.78
CA GLN A 139 0.27 -7.10 -7.16
C GLN A 139 -0.64 -5.86 -7.22
N VAL A 140 -0.09 -4.65 -7.35
CA VAL A 140 -0.86 -3.38 -7.33
C VAL A 140 -2.00 -3.35 -8.36
N PRO A 141 -1.83 -3.80 -9.62
CA PRO A 141 -2.93 -3.84 -10.61
C PRO A 141 -4.10 -4.71 -10.16
N SER A 142 -3.86 -5.74 -9.35
CA SER A 142 -4.89 -6.61 -8.76
C SER A 142 -5.55 -6.00 -7.52
N ARG A 143 -5.16 -4.78 -7.12
CA ARG A 143 -5.61 -4.08 -5.90
C ARG A 143 -5.29 -4.84 -4.62
N THR A 144 -4.24 -5.64 -4.62
CA THR A 144 -3.73 -6.36 -3.46
C THR A 144 -2.24 -6.11 -3.31
N ALA A 145 -1.73 -6.27 -2.11
CA ALA A 145 -0.30 -6.30 -1.85
C ALA A 145 -0.04 -7.11 -0.58
N THR A 146 1.01 -7.92 -0.56
CA THR A 146 1.50 -8.61 0.64
C THR A 146 2.85 -8.02 1.00
N VAL A 147 2.95 -7.46 2.20
CA VAL A 147 4.19 -6.88 2.73
C VAL A 147 4.73 -7.85 3.78
N TRP A 148 5.86 -8.48 3.48
CA TRP A 148 6.59 -9.35 4.36
C TRP A 148 7.51 -8.53 5.27
N GLU A 149 7.81 -9.10 6.46
CA GLU A 149 8.69 -8.41 7.43
C GLU A 149 8.17 -6.99 7.76
N TRP A 150 7.11 -6.98 8.52
CA TRP A 150 6.43 -5.77 9.01
C TRP A 150 7.30 -4.90 9.93
N SER A 151 8.59 -4.78 9.66
CA SER A 151 9.51 -3.91 10.40
C SER A 151 9.19 -2.42 10.22
N THR A 152 8.28 -2.11 9.30
CA THR A 152 7.94 -0.73 8.94
C THR A 152 6.44 -0.50 9.08
N VAL A 153 5.97 -0.36 10.32
CA VAL A 153 4.63 0.21 10.63
C VAL A 153 4.46 1.60 9.98
N ARG A 154 5.53 2.19 9.44
CA ARG A 154 5.50 3.38 8.58
C ARG A 154 4.52 3.23 7.41
N ASP A 155 4.38 2.03 6.84
CA ASP A 155 3.44 1.77 5.76
C ASP A 155 1.98 1.88 6.23
N MET A 156 1.68 1.51 7.50
CA MET A 156 0.35 1.72 8.08
C MET A 156 0.05 3.21 8.28
N GLY A 157 1.02 4.00 8.71
CA GLY A 157 0.90 5.44 8.79
C GLY A 157 0.53 6.04 7.43
N THR A 158 1.23 5.63 6.37
CA THR A 158 0.95 6.05 5.00
C THR A 158 -0.47 5.71 4.55
N VAL A 159 -0.95 4.48 4.81
CA VAL A 159 -2.33 4.08 4.44
C VAL A 159 -3.36 4.93 5.18
N VAL A 160 -3.11 5.20 6.48
CA VAL A 160 -3.98 6.02 7.32
C VAL A 160 -4.02 7.48 6.87
N GLU A 161 -2.87 8.07 6.53
CA GLU A 161 -2.77 9.47 6.07
C GLU A 161 -3.60 9.76 4.80
N HIS A 162 -3.82 8.75 3.97
CA HIS A 162 -4.66 8.85 2.78
C HIS A 162 -6.17 8.73 3.08
N ALA A 163 -6.56 8.55 4.36
CA ALA A 163 -7.96 8.52 4.73
C ALA A 163 -8.64 9.87 4.50
N THR A 164 -9.83 9.82 3.88
CA THR A 164 -10.64 11.01 3.57
C THR A 164 -12.01 10.99 4.25
N ARG A 165 -12.49 9.85 4.72
CA ARG A 165 -13.83 9.69 5.28
C ARG A 165 -13.84 8.97 6.61
N SER A 166 -13.17 7.80 6.67
CA SER A 166 -13.27 6.95 7.85
C SER A 166 -12.10 6.00 8.01
N VAL A 167 -11.70 5.77 9.27
CA VAL A 167 -10.76 4.72 9.63
C VAL A 167 -11.40 3.86 10.72
N ARG A 168 -11.37 2.55 10.53
CA ARG A 168 -11.88 1.54 11.45
C ARG A 168 -10.75 0.60 11.81
N MET A 169 -10.54 0.37 13.09
CA MET A 169 -9.42 -0.43 13.57
C MET A 169 -9.89 -1.44 14.61
N ILE A 170 -9.38 -2.67 14.49
CA ILE A 170 -9.47 -3.68 15.55
C ILE A 170 -8.05 -4.01 15.97
N HIS A 171 -7.77 -3.87 17.25
CA HIS A 171 -6.55 -4.30 17.89
C HIS A 171 -6.85 -5.50 18.80
N THR A 172 -6.06 -6.54 18.69
CA THR A 172 -6.15 -7.72 19.54
C THR A 172 -4.99 -7.73 20.55
N ALA A 173 -5.00 -8.63 21.53
CA ALA A 173 -4.08 -8.60 22.69
C ALA A 173 -2.59 -8.55 22.32
N SER A 174 -2.19 -9.06 21.19
CA SER A 174 -0.83 -8.87 20.67
C SER A 174 -0.62 -7.46 20.10
N LEU A 175 -0.68 -6.47 20.97
CA LEU A 175 -0.56 -5.06 20.60
C LEU A 175 0.86 -4.66 20.13
N ASN A 176 1.75 -5.62 19.87
CA ASN A 176 3.12 -5.39 19.40
C ASN A 176 3.20 -4.55 18.12
N SER A 177 2.14 -4.54 17.29
CA SER A 177 2.06 -3.72 16.09
C SER A 177 1.94 -2.21 16.35
N ILE A 178 1.76 -1.80 17.61
CA ILE A 178 1.66 -0.39 17.99
C ILE A 178 2.69 0.02 19.03
N SER A 179 3.73 -0.81 19.24
CA SER A 179 4.86 -0.54 20.14
C SER A 179 6.11 -0.11 19.37
N GLY A 180 7.00 0.62 20.05
CA GLY A 180 8.26 1.14 19.48
C GLY A 180 8.06 2.28 18.46
N ASP A 181 9.17 2.74 17.84
CA ASP A 181 9.21 3.92 16.96
C ASP A 181 8.20 3.86 15.82
N ALA A 182 8.01 2.68 15.26
CA ALA A 182 7.06 2.47 14.19
C ALA A 182 5.60 2.57 14.67
N GLY A 183 5.33 2.15 15.91
CA GLY A 183 4.03 2.36 16.55
C GLY A 183 3.78 3.84 16.88
N ASP A 184 4.83 4.59 17.17
CA ASP A 184 4.76 6.04 17.41
C ASP A 184 4.44 6.78 16.11
N ASP A 185 5.14 6.49 15.00
CA ASP A 185 4.84 7.04 13.66
C ASP A 185 3.37 6.80 13.26
N TYR A 186 2.85 5.59 13.50
CA TYR A 186 1.46 5.25 13.21
C TYR A 186 0.47 6.02 14.11
N HIS A 187 0.79 6.14 15.40
CA HIS A 187 -0.02 6.89 16.35
C HIS A 187 -0.09 8.38 15.97
N ASP A 188 1.07 8.98 15.61
CA ASP A 188 1.15 10.37 15.17
C ASP A 188 0.36 10.61 13.87
N ALA A 189 0.38 9.65 12.94
CA ALA A 189 -0.47 9.70 11.75
C ALA A 189 -1.97 9.74 12.13
N LEU A 190 -2.39 8.92 13.10
CA LEU A 190 -3.77 8.93 13.60
C LEU A 190 -4.14 10.25 14.25
N LEU A 191 -3.24 10.84 15.05
CA LEU A 191 -3.47 12.16 15.65
C LEU A 191 -3.58 13.26 14.60
N ARG A 192 -2.72 13.25 13.58
CA ARG A 192 -2.79 14.21 12.47
C ARG A 192 -4.13 14.17 11.75
N ILE A 193 -4.65 12.98 11.47
CA ILE A 193 -5.96 12.87 10.82
C ILE A 193 -7.13 13.14 11.77
N ALA A 194 -7.01 12.85 13.07
CA ALA A 194 -8.01 13.18 14.08
C ALA A 194 -8.17 14.71 14.24
N ALA A 195 -7.09 15.45 14.06
CA ALA A 195 -7.09 16.91 14.13
C ALA A 195 -7.77 17.60 12.92
N ARG A 196 -8.11 16.87 11.86
CA ARG A 196 -8.79 17.43 10.69
C ARG A 196 -10.23 17.83 11.06
N THR A 197 -10.66 18.98 10.59
CA THR A 197 -11.99 19.57 10.91
C THR A 197 -12.76 19.92 9.64
N GLY A 198 -14.04 20.24 9.79
CA GLY A 198 -14.88 20.63 8.66
C GLY A 198 -15.07 19.52 7.62
N PRO A 199 -14.95 19.83 6.31
CA PRO A 199 -15.15 18.87 5.23
C PRO A 199 -14.09 17.76 5.19
N ASP A 200 -12.91 18.03 5.76
CA ASP A 200 -11.78 17.08 5.79
C ASP A 200 -11.80 16.18 7.04
N ARG A 201 -12.80 16.31 7.89
CA ARG A 201 -12.94 15.50 9.10
C ARG A 201 -13.07 14.02 8.75
N VAL A 202 -12.24 13.19 9.41
CA VAL A 202 -12.26 11.73 9.28
C VAL A 202 -12.91 11.11 10.51
N ASP A 203 -13.85 10.20 10.32
CA ASP A 203 -14.49 9.45 11.41
C ASP A 203 -13.57 8.28 11.82
N LEU A 204 -12.97 8.40 13.00
CA LEU A 204 -11.99 7.46 13.55
C LEU A 204 -12.63 6.63 14.66
N ARG A 205 -12.63 5.30 14.53
CA ARG A 205 -13.14 4.38 15.55
C ARG A 205 -12.20 3.22 15.74
N ARG A 206 -11.95 2.87 16.99
CA ARG A 206 -11.05 1.77 17.36
C ARG A 206 -11.75 0.81 18.32
N VAL A 207 -11.51 -0.47 18.15
CA VAL A 207 -11.91 -1.53 19.06
C VAL A 207 -10.65 -2.24 19.54
N TYR A 208 -10.50 -2.31 20.85
CA TYR A 208 -9.47 -3.10 21.52
C TYR A 208 -10.13 -4.37 22.06
N VAL A 209 -9.64 -5.52 21.60
CA VAL A 209 -10.09 -6.83 22.11
C VAL A 209 -8.96 -7.37 22.99
N VAL A 210 -9.19 -7.40 24.28
CA VAL A 210 -8.16 -7.75 25.27
C VAL A 210 -8.63 -8.85 26.22
N ASP A 211 -7.69 -9.64 26.71
CA ASP A 211 -7.96 -10.69 27.70
C ASP A 211 -8.04 -10.09 29.11
N ARG A 212 -7.21 -9.11 29.39
CA ARG A 212 -7.13 -8.37 30.64
C ARG A 212 -7.02 -6.89 30.36
N ILE A 213 -7.60 -6.09 31.21
CA ILE A 213 -7.49 -4.63 31.06
C ILE A 213 -6.03 -4.14 31.15
N SER A 214 -5.19 -4.87 31.89
CA SER A 214 -3.74 -4.59 32.00
C SER A 214 -2.99 -4.70 30.67
N ASP A 215 -3.54 -5.41 29.69
CA ASP A 215 -2.93 -5.51 28.34
C ASP A 215 -2.88 -4.15 27.64
N ILE A 216 -3.67 -3.18 28.11
CA ILE A 216 -3.70 -1.81 27.61
C ILE A 216 -2.62 -0.92 28.24
N TRP A 217 -2.11 -1.24 29.43
CA TRP A 217 -1.17 -0.38 30.16
C TRP A 217 0.03 0.11 29.33
N PRO A 218 0.68 -0.72 28.51
CA PRO A 218 1.78 -0.26 27.66
C PRO A 218 1.40 0.83 26.63
N TYR A 219 0.09 1.06 26.42
CA TYR A 219 -0.46 1.95 25.37
C TYR A 219 -1.40 3.02 25.95
N GLU A 220 -1.47 3.14 27.25
CA GLU A 220 -2.46 4.00 27.92
C GLU A 220 -2.29 5.48 27.50
N ASP A 221 -1.07 5.96 27.34
CA ASP A 221 -0.81 7.33 26.88
C ASP A 221 -1.35 7.55 25.45
N LYS A 222 -1.07 6.61 24.54
CA LYS A 222 -1.57 6.64 23.18
C LYS A 222 -3.10 6.56 23.13
N LEU A 223 -3.68 5.69 23.95
CA LEU A 223 -5.14 5.55 24.07
C LEU A 223 -5.76 6.85 24.56
N TRP A 224 -5.19 7.46 25.59
CA TRP A 224 -5.70 8.71 26.16
C TRP A 224 -5.60 9.87 25.16
N ARG A 225 -4.42 10.10 24.54
CA ARG A 225 -4.23 11.14 23.53
C ARG A 225 -5.19 11.03 22.36
N LEU A 226 -5.45 9.82 21.86
CA LEU A 226 -6.44 9.59 20.80
C LEU A 226 -7.87 9.86 21.28
N THR A 227 -8.20 9.47 22.52
CA THR A 227 -9.51 9.76 23.12
C THR A 227 -9.75 11.26 23.22
N ARG A 228 -8.73 12.03 23.66
CA ARG A 228 -8.77 13.48 23.72
C ARG A 228 -8.89 14.12 22.33
N ALA A 229 -8.28 13.53 21.31
CA ALA A 229 -8.41 13.96 19.92
C ALA A 229 -9.76 13.59 19.28
N GLY A 230 -10.72 13.02 20.04
CA GLY A 230 -12.05 12.69 19.58
C GLY A 230 -12.17 11.35 18.86
N VAL A 231 -11.16 10.49 18.95
CA VAL A 231 -11.25 9.12 18.45
C VAL A 231 -12.11 8.29 19.38
N GLU A 232 -13.11 7.61 18.86
CA GLU A 232 -13.96 6.73 19.66
C GLU A 232 -13.25 5.39 19.88
N ASN A 233 -12.83 5.13 21.10
CA ASN A 233 -12.13 3.93 21.53
C ASN A 233 -13.07 3.02 22.33
N VAL A 234 -13.28 1.79 21.87
CA VAL A 234 -14.12 0.77 22.51
C VAL A 234 -13.25 -0.37 23.00
N VAL A 235 -13.44 -0.78 24.26
CA VAL A 235 -12.76 -1.94 24.85
C VAL A 235 -13.75 -3.09 24.97
N VAL A 236 -13.36 -4.27 24.46
CA VAL A 236 -14.17 -5.49 24.41
C VAL A 236 -13.41 -6.61 25.08
N LYS A 237 -14.08 -7.40 25.93
CA LYS A 237 -13.51 -8.64 26.49
C LYS A 237 -13.33 -9.68 25.37
N ARG A 238 -12.20 -10.37 25.37
CA ARG A 238 -11.87 -11.43 24.41
C ARG A 238 -12.93 -12.54 24.37
N ASP A 239 -13.50 -12.91 25.52
CA ASP A 239 -14.50 -13.97 25.60
C ASP A 239 -15.72 -13.71 24.69
N HIS A 240 -16.05 -12.44 24.46
CA HIS A 240 -17.13 -12.05 23.55
C HIS A 240 -16.66 -11.84 22.11
N ALA A 241 -15.37 -12.02 21.83
CA ALA A 241 -14.73 -11.71 20.57
C ALA A 241 -13.59 -12.70 20.24
N ALA A 242 -13.73 -13.99 20.61
CA ALA A 242 -12.70 -15.02 20.53
C ALA A 242 -12.06 -15.17 19.12
N THR A 243 -12.84 -14.91 18.08
CA THR A 243 -12.36 -14.99 16.67
C THR A 243 -11.91 -13.64 16.10
N ALA A 244 -11.78 -12.62 16.94
CA ALA A 244 -11.35 -11.31 16.48
C ALA A 244 -9.88 -11.35 16.05
N THR A 245 -9.60 -10.77 14.89
CA THR A 245 -8.26 -10.55 14.35
C THR A 245 -8.04 -9.07 14.13
N GLY A 246 -6.79 -8.62 14.29
CA GLY A 246 -6.42 -7.25 14.03
C GLY A 246 -6.69 -6.87 12.57
N LEU A 247 -7.31 -5.70 12.36
CA LEU A 247 -7.51 -5.14 11.04
C LEU A 247 -7.51 -3.60 11.07
N LEU A 248 -7.16 -3.04 9.92
CA LEU A 248 -7.30 -1.62 9.64
C LEU A 248 -8.10 -1.48 8.34
N LEU A 249 -9.23 -0.77 8.39
CA LEU A 249 -10.07 -0.49 7.23
C LEU A 249 -10.13 1.02 6.99
N VAL A 250 -9.73 1.46 5.80
CA VAL A 250 -9.67 2.87 5.41
C VAL A 250 -10.69 3.15 4.32
N ASP A 251 -11.56 4.13 4.56
CA ASP A 251 -12.59 4.66 3.65
C ASP A 251 -13.54 3.62 3.03
N ARG A 252 -13.60 2.42 3.60
CA ARG A 252 -14.25 1.26 2.98
C ARG A 252 -13.72 0.94 1.59
N ARG A 253 -12.44 1.22 1.36
CA ARG A 253 -11.74 1.03 0.08
C ARG A 253 -10.57 0.09 0.18
N PHE A 254 -9.89 0.09 1.32
CA PHE A 254 -8.72 -0.75 1.58
C PHE A 254 -8.80 -1.33 2.98
N VAL A 255 -8.47 -2.60 3.09
CA VAL A 255 -8.28 -3.29 4.38
C VAL A 255 -6.85 -3.79 4.49
N VAL A 256 -6.26 -3.63 5.66
CA VAL A 256 -4.99 -4.25 6.04
C VAL A 256 -5.28 -5.28 7.11
N VAL A 257 -4.87 -6.52 6.86
CA VAL A 257 -5.03 -7.65 7.79
C VAL A 257 -3.65 -8.22 8.08
N GLY A 258 -3.36 -8.49 9.36
CA GLY A 258 -2.13 -9.17 9.76
C GLY A 258 -2.20 -10.65 9.41
N GLU A 259 -1.10 -11.19 8.92
CA GLU A 259 -0.85 -12.62 8.80
C GLU A 259 0.11 -13.03 9.91
N TYR A 260 -0.23 -14.10 10.63
CA TYR A 260 0.48 -14.56 11.82
C TYR A 260 1.04 -15.95 11.57
N ASP A 261 2.19 -16.25 12.16
CA ASP A 261 2.73 -17.60 12.16
C ASP A 261 1.89 -18.52 13.05
N SER A 262 2.07 -19.83 12.89
CA SER A 262 1.38 -20.87 13.67
C SER A 262 1.66 -20.81 15.17
N GLU A 263 2.75 -20.18 15.59
CA GLU A 263 2.98 -19.85 16.99
C GLU A 263 2.31 -18.53 17.37
N PRO A 264 1.71 -18.46 18.59
CA PRO A 264 0.81 -17.38 18.91
C PRO A 264 1.54 -16.04 18.88
N GLU A 265 1.05 -15.16 17.99
CA GLU A 265 1.17 -13.71 18.06
C GLU A 265 2.35 -13.06 17.34
N THR A 266 3.20 -13.79 16.61
CA THR A 266 4.20 -13.13 15.76
C THR A 266 3.59 -12.81 14.39
N ARG A 267 3.34 -11.54 14.16
CA ARG A 267 2.89 -11.06 12.85
C ARG A 267 4.05 -11.15 11.86
N VAL A 268 3.91 -12.00 10.86
CA VAL A 268 4.96 -12.24 9.84
C VAL A 268 4.77 -11.40 8.59
N ALA A 269 3.51 -11.03 8.29
CA ALA A 269 3.21 -10.24 7.11
C ALA A 269 1.95 -9.41 7.30
N SER A 270 1.67 -8.54 6.35
CA SER A 270 0.40 -7.84 6.22
C SER A 270 -0.09 -7.92 4.79
N ARG A 271 -1.33 -8.32 4.66
CA ARG A 271 -2.03 -8.27 3.39
C ARG A 271 -2.86 -7.00 3.31
N ILE A 272 -2.61 -6.21 2.28
CA ILE A 272 -3.41 -5.04 1.91
C ILE A 272 -4.33 -5.48 0.77
N SER A 273 -5.62 -5.20 0.89
CA SER A 273 -6.59 -5.55 -0.14
C SER A 273 -7.58 -4.41 -0.38
N GLY A 274 -7.83 -4.09 -1.64
CA GLY A 274 -8.91 -3.22 -2.12
C GLY A 274 -10.03 -4.01 -2.79
N LEU A 275 -10.06 -5.34 -2.64
CA LEU A 275 -11.10 -6.18 -3.22
C LEU A 275 -12.43 -5.97 -2.47
N PRO A 276 -13.56 -5.80 -3.18
CA PRO A 276 -14.84 -5.49 -2.55
C PRO A 276 -15.29 -6.50 -1.48
N HIS A 277 -15.04 -7.80 -1.69
CA HIS A 277 -15.43 -8.83 -0.74
C HIS A 277 -14.62 -8.76 0.56
N ASP A 278 -13.32 -8.48 0.50
CA ASP A 278 -12.45 -8.30 1.68
C ASP A 278 -12.87 -7.08 2.48
N VAL A 279 -13.15 -5.96 1.80
CA VAL A 279 -13.61 -4.72 2.41
C VAL A 279 -14.97 -4.91 3.10
N VAL A 280 -15.93 -5.56 2.44
CA VAL A 280 -17.25 -5.85 3.03
C VAL A 280 -17.12 -6.79 4.24
N PHE A 281 -16.27 -7.80 4.15
CA PHE A 281 -16.01 -8.71 5.26
C PHE A 281 -15.41 -7.97 6.46
N ALA A 282 -14.40 -7.14 6.24
CA ALA A 282 -13.76 -6.34 7.29
C ALA A 282 -14.74 -5.36 7.95
N GLU A 283 -15.57 -4.68 7.16
CA GLU A 283 -16.60 -3.78 7.69
C GLU A 283 -17.61 -4.53 8.58
N ARG A 284 -18.08 -5.71 8.13
CA ARG A 284 -18.98 -6.54 8.94
C ARG A 284 -18.35 -6.96 10.27
N ARG A 285 -17.07 -7.39 10.24
CA ARG A 285 -16.32 -7.78 11.45
C ARG A 285 -16.19 -6.61 12.40
N PHE A 286 -15.78 -5.44 11.89
CA PHE A 286 -15.71 -4.23 12.70
C PHE A 286 -17.07 -3.91 13.35
N GLN A 287 -18.15 -3.88 12.56
CA GLN A 287 -19.48 -3.55 13.04
C GLN A 287 -20.00 -4.53 14.09
N GLN A 288 -19.70 -5.83 13.96
CA GLN A 288 -20.05 -6.84 14.97
C GLN A 288 -19.47 -6.49 16.34
N LEU A 289 -18.17 -6.15 16.40
CA LEU A 289 -17.50 -5.81 17.67
C LEU A 289 -17.92 -4.43 18.17
N TYR A 290 -17.99 -3.45 17.27
CA TYR A 290 -18.34 -2.09 17.63
C TYR A 290 -19.75 -1.96 18.21
N ARG A 291 -20.71 -2.79 17.76
CA ARG A 291 -22.08 -2.83 18.31
C ARG A 291 -22.15 -3.36 19.75
N LEU A 292 -21.11 -3.98 20.26
CA LEU A 292 -21.03 -4.39 21.65
C LEU A 292 -20.92 -3.21 22.62
N LYS A 293 -20.55 -2.02 22.12
CA LYS A 293 -20.53 -0.81 22.95
C LYS A 293 -21.90 -0.54 23.57
N GLY A 294 -21.92 -0.22 24.86
CA GLY A 294 -23.15 -0.02 25.60
C GLY A 294 -23.86 -1.31 26.05
N THR A 295 -23.30 -2.49 25.77
CA THR A 295 -23.68 -3.76 26.36
C THR A 295 -22.82 -4.09 27.57
N ARG A 296 -23.10 -5.23 28.23
CA ARG A 296 -22.24 -5.75 29.30
C ARG A 296 -20.93 -6.40 28.80
N SER A 297 -20.65 -6.34 27.49
CA SER A 297 -19.48 -6.96 26.87
C SER A 297 -18.40 -5.96 26.48
N ALA A 298 -18.70 -4.66 26.52
CA ALA A 298 -17.79 -3.61 26.09
C ALA A 298 -18.11 -2.25 26.71
N PHE A 299 -17.11 -1.39 26.81
CA PHE A 299 -17.29 0.01 27.21
C PHE A 299 -16.53 0.96 26.28
N VAL A 300 -16.95 2.23 26.26
CA VAL A 300 -16.29 3.30 25.52
C VAL A 300 -15.34 4.04 26.45
N VAL A 301 -14.11 4.22 26.03
CA VAL A 301 -13.14 5.07 26.74
C VAL A 301 -13.46 6.53 26.42
N ASN A 302 -13.83 7.29 27.43
CA ASN A 302 -14.16 8.71 27.30
C ASN A 302 -13.80 9.46 28.59
N PRO A 303 -13.74 10.81 28.59
CA PRO A 303 -13.41 11.59 29.77
C PRO A 303 -14.35 11.39 30.98
N LEU A 304 -15.60 11.00 30.73
CA LEU A 304 -16.61 10.79 31.78
C LEU A 304 -16.60 9.35 32.35
N LEU A 305 -15.55 8.57 32.06
CA LEU A 305 -15.43 7.19 32.52
C LEU A 305 -15.24 7.10 34.04
N ALA A 306 -14.73 8.16 34.67
CA ALA A 306 -14.49 8.28 36.11
C ALA A 306 -15.19 9.49 36.72
N ASP A 307 -15.30 9.47 38.06
CA ASP A 307 -15.70 10.62 38.88
C ASP A 307 -14.58 10.87 39.93
N PRO A 308 -13.92 12.02 39.91
CA PRO A 308 -14.11 13.15 39.02
C PRO A 308 -13.68 12.84 37.57
N PRO A 309 -14.25 13.57 36.57
CA PRO A 309 -13.97 13.31 35.15
C PRO A 309 -12.48 13.43 34.80
N LEU A 310 -12.07 12.66 33.79
CA LEU A 310 -10.67 12.60 33.31
C LEU A 310 -10.31 13.76 32.40
N ASP A 311 -11.27 14.57 31.94
CA ASP A 311 -11.08 15.67 30.99
C ASP A 311 -10.14 16.79 31.49
N ARG A 312 -9.93 16.85 32.81
CA ARG A 312 -8.97 17.76 33.46
C ARG A 312 -7.50 17.44 33.14
N TYR A 313 -7.22 16.24 32.60
CA TYR A 313 -5.87 15.84 32.24
C TYR A 313 -5.63 16.02 30.75
N GLU A 314 -4.59 16.75 30.36
CA GLU A 314 -4.16 16.85 28.96
C GLU A 314 -3.49 15.58 28.50
N ASP A 315 -2.61 15.04 29.33
CA ASP A 315 -1.89 13.79 29.12
C ASP A 315 -1.81 12.99 30.44
N LEU A 316 -1.12 11.85 30.42
CA LEU A 316 -0.92 10.99 31.57
C LEU A 316 0.50 11.08 32.13
N ASP A 317 1.14 12.24 32.06
CA ASP A 317 2.56 12.38 32.39
C ASP A 317 2.84 12.21 33.88
N ASP A 318 1.90 12.61 34.76
CA ASP A 318 2.08 12.37 36.19
C ASP A 318 1.47 11.05 36.68
N ALA A 319 2.01 10.55 37.81
CA ALA A 319 1.63 9.27 38.39
C ALA A 319 0.18 9.25 38.89
N ASP A 320 -0.35 10.38 39.36
CA ASP A 320 -1.70 10.49 39.89
C ASP A 320 -2.74 10.43 38.76
N CYS A 321 -2.46 11.17 37.65
CA CYS A 321 -3.27 11.13 36.45
C CYS A 321 -3.34 9.71 35.90
N ARG A 322 -2.19 9.05 35.79
CA ARG A 322 -2.05 7.70 35.29
C ARG A 322 -2.80 6.69 36.17
N THR A 323 -2.63 6.81 37.47
CA THR A 323 -3.34 5.96 38.45
C THR A 323 -4.84 6.13 38.36
N HIS A 324 -5.33 7.35 38.27
CA HIS A 324 -6.76 7.65 38.12
C HIS A 324 -7.34 7.08 36.82
N PHE A 325 -6.61 7.23 35.71
CA PHE A 325 -7.02 6.66 34.42
C PHE A 325 -7.09 5.13 34.46
N ARG A 326 -6.07 4.47 35.04
CA ARG A 326 -6.06 3.00 35.20
C ARG A 326 -7.19 2.51 36.09
N THR A 327 -7.46 3.22 37.18
CA THR A 327 -8.58 2.89 38.07
C THR A 327 -9.91 2.99 37.32
N ALA A 328 -10.13 4.07 36.58
CA ALA A 328 -11.33 4.25 35.77
C ALA A 328 -11.54 3.13 34.73
N LEU A 329 -10.46 2.72 34.03
CA LEU A 329 -10.51 1.60 33.12
C LEU A 329 -10.80 0.28 33.82
N GLN A 330 -10.18 0.03 34.97
CA GLN A 330 -10.37 -1.18 35.75
C GLN A 330 -11.82 -1.28 36.29
N ASP A 331 -12.37 -0.16 36.77
CA ASP A 331 -13.76 -0.12 37.26
C ASP A 331 -14.76 -0.34 36.13
N ALA A 332 -14.50 0.25 34.94
CA ALA A 332 -15.32 -0.01 33.76
C ALA A 332 -15.25 -1.49 33.34
N TRP A 333 -14.06 -2.09 33.37
CA TRP A 333 -13.84 -3.49 33.06
C TRP A 333 -14.56 -4.43 34.04
N ASN A 334 -14.53 -4.13 35.34
CA ASN A 334 -15.16 -4.94 36.38
C ASN A 334 -16.69 -4.90 36.29
N ARG A 335 -17.27 -3.87 35.67
CA ARG A 335 -18.73 -3.77 35.39
C ARG A 335 -19.17 -4.62 34.19
N LEU A 336 -18.23 -5.11 33.37
CA LEU A 336 -18.56 -6.01 32.25
C LEU A 336 -18.85 -7.42 32.79
N ALA A 337 -19.83 -8.07 32.16
CA ALA A 337 -20.24 -9.45 32.53
C ALA A 337 -19.29 -10.49 31.91
#